data_a6f9911005e2e6964f8d42c20d6f5ed2
#
_entry.id   a6f9911005e2e6964f8d42c20d6f5ed2
#
_cell.length_a   1.000
_cell.length_b   1.000
_cell.length_c   1.000
_cell.angle_alpha   90.00
_cell.angle_beta   90.00
_cell.angle_gamma   90.00
#
_symmetry.space_group_name_H-M   'P 1'
#
loop_
_entity.id
_entity.type
_entity.pdbx_description
1 polymer ?
#
loop_
_entity_poly.entity_id
_entity_poly.type
_entity_poly.pdbx_seq_one_letter_code
_entity_poly.pdbx_strand_id
1 'polypeptide(L)'
;MINLDSIQLLVFLAATFAASLTAGLVGFAFGIIAAGPWLHVLAPAQTTTLIVAFGLVVQGWSVWKLRAAIRFRRLLPFLLGSAVGVPLGIELLRWLSPGALRLGTGIFLIAYALYGLLRPTLPQFKNSSAGADAAVGVAGGILGGATGLAGILVTIWSGLRGWPKDEQRAVFQPTGVATFAMIALWLGGAGMVAGDTLWLFAIGLPAVLAGAWTGLRLYGRLDEGGFRKVGLVLLLVSGATLLI
;
A
#
# COMPACT_ATOMS: atom_id res chain seq x y z
N MET A 1 -19.43 -21.52 5.83
CA MET A 1 -19.44 -20.30 6.66
C MET A 1 -18.27 -20.40 7.63
N ILE A 2 -17.37 -19.41 7.60
CA ILE A 2 -16.29 -19.34 8.59
C ILE A 2 -16.92 -19.01 9.93
N ASN A 3 -16.78 -19.90 10.89
CA ASN A 3 -17.13 -19.61 12.28
C ASN A 3 -15.91 -19.00 12.96
N LEU A 4 -15.74 -17.68 12.79
CA LEU A 4 -14.82 -16.95 13.65
C LEU A 4 -15.46 -16.92 15.05
N ASP A 5 -14.70 -17.30 16.08
CA ASP A 5 -15.13 -17.06 17.44
C ASP A 5 -15.13 -15.55 17.76
N SER A 6 -15.71 -15.16 18.87
CA SER A 6 -15.84 -13.74 19.24
C SER A 6 -14.49 -13.02 19.35
N ILE A 7 -13.43 -13.73 19.76
CA ILE A 7 -12.08 -13.17 19.90
C ILE A 7 -11.45 -12.96 18.52
N GLN A 8 -11.57 -13.95 17.64
CA GLN A 8 -11.06 -13.88 16.28
C GLN A 8 -11.74 -12.75 15.48
N LEU A 9 -13.06 -12.60 15.65
CA LEU A 9 -13.81 -11.50 15.04
C LEU A 9 -13.34 -10.14 15.57
N LEU A 10 -13.11 -10.02 16.87
CA LEU A 10 -12.59 -8.78 17.48
C LEU A 10 -11.19 -8.45 16.93
N VAL A 11 -10.29 -9.43 16.86
CA VAL A 11 -8.95 -9.28 16.28
C VAL A 11 -9.04 -8.82 14.82
N PHE A 12 -9.91 -9.46 14.03
CA PHE A 12 -10.13 -9.08 12.63
C PHE A 12 -10.59 -7.63 12.49
N LEU A 13 -11.63 -7.22 13.24
CA LEU A 13 -12.19 -5.86 13.16
C LEU A 13 -11.22 -4.80 13.71
N ALA A 14 -10.52 -5.07 14.82
CA ALA A 14 -9.54 -4.16 15.39
C ALA A 14 -8.34 -3.94 14.45
N ALA A 15 -7.82 -5.02 13.87
CA ALA A 15 -6.74 -4.94 12.88
C ALA A 15 -7.19 -4.21 11.62
N THR A 16 -8.42 -4.47 11.15
CA THR A 16 -9.03 -3.78 10.01
C THR A 16 -9.12 -2.28 10.24
N PHE A 17 -9.60 -1.87 11.42
CA PHE A 17 -9.69 -0.45 11.80
C PHE A 17 -8.29 0.19 11.87
N ALA A 18 -7.33 -0.44 12.57
CA ALA A 18 -5.97 0.08 12.72
C ALA A 18 -5.26 0.20 11.37
N ALA A 19 -5.39 -0.80 10.49
CA ALA A 19 -4.84 -0.78 9.14
C ALA A 19 -5.45 0.33 8.28
N SER A 20 -6.76 0.51 8.37
CA SER A 20 -7.48 1.56 7.63
C SER A 20 -7.15 2.96 8.14
N LEU A 21 -7.04 3.15 9.45
CA LEU A 21 -6.61 4.40 10.07
C LEU A 21 -5.21 4.77 9.58
N THR A 22 -4.28 3.81 9.63
CA THR A 22 -2.91 4.02 9.18
C THR A 22 -2.86 4.35 7.68
N ALA A 23 -3.57 3.59 6.85
CA ALA A 23 -3.63 3.85 5.42
C ALA A 23 -4.33 5.19 5.08
N GLY A 24 -5.35 5.58 5.85
CA GLY A 24 -5.97 6.91 5.75
C GLY A 24 -5.00 8.03 6.10
N LEU A 25 -4.18 7.83 7.15
CA LEU A 25 -3.20 8.80 7.64
C LEU A 25 -2.04 9.00 6.67
N VAL A 26 -1.39 7.93 6.21
CA VAL A 26 -0.18 8.02 5.36
C VAL A 26 -0.40 7.64 3.90
N GLY A 27 -1.53 7.02 3.56
CA GLY A 27 -1.89 6.68 2.19
C GLY A 27 -1.42 5.30 1.70
N PHE A 28 -0.72 4.54 2.54
CA PHE A 28 -0.24 3.18 2.26
C PHE A 28 -0.24 2.36 3.56
N ALA A 29 0.40 1.19 3.58
CA ALA A 29 0.58 0.35 4.77
C ALA A 29 -0.66 -0.45 5.23
N PHE A 30 -1.83 -0.38 4.56
CA PHE A 30 -2.99 -1.18 4.94
C PHE A 30 -2.64 -2.67 5.07
N GLY A 31 -2.07 -3.24 4.01
CA GLY A 31 -1.76 -4.67 3.95
C GLY A 31 -0.76 -5.11 5.02
N ILE A 32 0.20 -4.28 5.35
CA ILE A 32 1.24 -4.58 6.33
C ILE A 32 0.68 -4.65 7.74
N ILE A 33 -0.15 -3.68 8.11
CA ILE A 33 -0.78 -3.63 9.44
C ILE A 33 -1.84 -4.73 9.59
N ALA A 34 -2.58 -5.03 8.52
CA ALA A 34 -3.62 -6.04 8.54
C ALA A 34 -3.06 -7.47 8.49
N ALA A 35 -2.01 -7.72 7.69
CA ALA A 35 -1.55 -9.07 7.39
C ALA A 35 -1.13 -9.86 8.63
N GLY A 36 -0.36 -9.27 9.54
CA GLY A 36 0.11 -9.94 10.74
C GLY A 36 -1.06 -10.53 11.57
N PRO A 37 -1.94 -9.69 12.14
CA PRO A 37 -3.08 -10.19 12.92
C PRO A 37 -4.03 -11.09 12.12
N TRP A 38 -4.26 -10.80 10.85
CA TRP A 38 -5.18 -11.58 10.02
C TRP A 38 -4.67 -12.98 9.71
N LEU A 39 -3.38 -13.17 9.50
CA LEU A 39 -2.82 -14.50 9.26
C LEU A 39 -2.91 -15.45 10.46
N HIS A 40 -3.20 -14.94 11.66
CA HIS A 40 -3.51 -15.76 12.83
C HIS A 40 -4.98 -16.22 12.89
N VAL A 41 -5.88 -15.54 12.16
CA VAL A 41 -7.33 -15.81 12.23
C VAL A 41 -7.97 -16.14 10.88
N LEU A 42 -7.29 -15.86 9.77
CA LEU A 42 -7.75 -16.08 8.40
C LEU A 42 -6.75 -16.90 7.59
N ALA A 43 -7.25 -17.59 6.57
CA ALA A 43 -6.39 -18.24 5.59
C ALA A 43 -5.59 -17.22 4.75
N PRO A 44 -4.36 -17.55 4.29
CA PRO A 44 -3.54 -16.64 3.50
C PRO A 44 -4.23 -16.09 2.23
N ALA A 45 -4.97 -16.93 1.52
CA ALA A 45 -5.71 -16.52 0.32
C ALA A 45 -6.80 -15.47 0.64
N GLN A 46 -7.53 -15.64 1.75
CA GLN A 46 -8.53 -14.70 2.21
C GLN A 46 -7.89 -13.37 2.64
N THR A 47 -6.79 -13.46 3.41
CA THR A 47 -6.00 -12.30 3.82
C THR A 47 -5.56 -11.47 2.61
N THR A 48 -4.97 -12.10 1.59
CA THR A 48 -4.54 -11.41 0.37
C THR A 48 -5.71 -10.76 -0.37
N THR A 49 -6.81 -11.48 -0.54
CA THR A 49 -8.00 -10.97 -1.23
C THR A 49 -8.60 -9.77 -0.50
N LEU A 50 -8.70 -9.84 0.84
CA LEU A 50 -9.21 -8.74 1.67
C LEU A 50 -8.26 -7.54 1.69
N ILE A 51 -6.94 -7.74 1.69
CA ILE A 51 -5.96 -6.64 1.58
C ILE A 51 -6.18 -5.87 0.27
N VAL A 52 -6.34 -6.57 -0.84
CA VAL A 52 -6.60 -5.94 -2.14
C VAL A 52 -7.95 -5.23 -2.14
N ALA A 53 -9.01 -5.88 -1.69
CA ALA A 53 -10.36 -5.32 -1.68
C ALA A 53 -10.50 -4.09 -0.77
N PHE A 54 -10.06 -4.18 0.47
CA PHE A 54 -10.09 -3.04 1.40
C PHE A 54 -9.08 -1.96 1.01
N GLY A 55 -7.92 -2.34 0.47
CA GLY A 55 -6.95 -1.40 -0.08
C GLY A 55 -7.56 -0.55 -1.19
N LEU A 56 -8.34 -1.14 -2.09
CA LEU A 56 -9.09 -0.42 -3.12
C LEU A 56 -10.11 0.56 -2.51
N VAL A 57 -10.84 0.16 -1.47
CA VAL A 57 -11.81 1.03 -0.78
C VAL A 57 -11.10 2.23 -0.14
N VAL A 58 -10.07 1.98 0.68
CA VAL A 58 -9.38 3.04 1.45
C VAL A 58 -8.63 3.99 0.52
N GLN A 59 -7.88 3.46 -0.44
CA GLN A 59 -7.12 4.29 -1.37
C GLN A 59 -8.03 4.97 -2.39
N GLY A 60 -9.07 4.30 -2.87
CA GLY A 60 -10.07 4.88 -3.77
C GLY A 60 -10.78 6.06 -3.12
N TRP A 61 -11.20 5.94 -1.86
CA TRP A 61 -11.78 7.06 -1.11
C TRP A 61 -10.78 8.21 -0.92
N SER A 62 -9.54 7.90 -0.59
CA SER A 62 -8.49 8.92 -0.44
C SER A 62 -8.23 9.65 -1.76
N VAL A 63 -8.16 8.92 -2.89
CA VAL A 63 -8.02 9.49 -4.24
C VAL A 63 -9.18 10.41 -4.57
N TRP A 64 -10.41 9.99 -4.25
CA TRP A 64 -11.59 10.83 -4.47
C TRP A 64 -11.53 12.14 -3.65
N LYS A 65 -11.08 12.08 -2.40
CA LYS A 65 -10.90 13.26 -1.54
C LYS A 65 -9.81 14.20 -2.04
N LEU A 66 -8.73 13.65 -2.61
CA LEU A 66 -7.57 14.40 -3.09
C LEU A 66 -7.64 14.72 -4.60
N ARG A 67 -8.77 14.44 -5.27
CA ARG A 67 -8.89 14.57 -6.74
C ARG A 67 -8.50 15.94 -7.29
N ALA A 68 -8.70 17.02 -6.52
CA ALA A 68 -8.32 18.37 -6.91
C ALA A 68 -6.78 18.56 -7.02
N ALA A 69 -5.99 17.77 -6.31
CA ALA A 69 -4.53 17.82 -6.35
C ALA A 69 -3.95 16.91 -7.46
N ILE A 70 -4.76 16.05 -8.08
CA ILE A 70 -4.29 15.10 -9.09
C ILE A 70 -3.94 15.85 -10.38
N ARG A 71 -2.67 15.73 -10.77
CA ARG A 71 -2.15 16.24 -12.06
C ARG A 71 -1.87 15.05 -12.97
N PHE A 72 -2.79 14.76 -13.88
CA PHE A 72 -2.73 13.58 -14.75
C PHE A 72 -1.41 13.45 -15.52
N ARG A 73 -0.83 14.56 -15.97
CA ARG A 73 0.47 14.58 -16.65
C ARG A 73 1.63 14.04 -15.76
N ARG A 74 1.55 14.22 -14.44
CA ARG A 74 2.55 13.67 -13.50
C ARG A 74 2.26 12.22 -13.15
N LEU A 75 1.00 11.84 -13.11
CA LEU A 75 0.55 10.48 -12.75
C LEU A 75 0.78 9.47 -13.87
N LEU A 76 0.59 9.89 -15.12
CA LEU A 76 0.59 9.01 -16.30
C LEU A 76 1.86 8.14 -16.44
N PRO A 77 3.10 8.65 -16.27
CA PRO A 77 4.30 7.82 -16.39
C PRO A 77 4.30 6.67 -15.37
N PHE A 78 3.89 6.92 -14.11
CA PHE A 78 3.80 5.89 -13.08
C PHE A 78 2.73 4.85 -13.39
N LEU A 79 1.57 5.26 -13.89
CA LEU A 79 0.50 4.34 -14.29
C LEU A 79 0.94 3.43 -15.44
N LEU A 80 1.55 3.99 -16.48
CA LEU A 80 2.05 3.23 -17.63
C LEU A 80 3.16 2.26 -17.17
N GLY A 81 4.08 2.73 -16.34
CA GLY A 81 5.10 1.89 -15.75
C GLY A 81 4.51 0.74 -14.91
N SER A 82 3.54 1.04 -14.04
CA SER A 82 2.88 0.02 -13.21
C SER A 82 2.09 -0.99 -14.06
N ALA A 83 1.47 -0.56 -15.14
CA ALA A 83 0.75 -1.46 -16.05
C ALA A 83 1.67 -2.53 -16.68
N VAL A 84 2.92 -2.17 -16.94
CA VAL A 84 3.96 -3.13 -17.39
C VAL A 84 4.52 -3.91 -16.21
N GLY A 85 4.77 -3.24 -15.09
CA GLY A 85 5.43 -3.84 -13.93
C GLY A 85 4.59 -4.89 -13.20
N VAL A 86 3.27 -4.69 -13.06
CA VAL A 86 2.41 -5.62 -12.30
C VAL A 86 2.40 -7.03 -12.90
N PRO A 87 2.16 -7.24 -14.20
CA PRO A 87 2.25 -8.56 -14.81
C PRO A 87 3.64 -9.20 -14.62
N LEU A 88 4.71 -8.41 -14.78
CA LEU A 88 6.08 -8.89 -14.57
C LEU A 88 6.32 -9.30 -13.12
N GLY A 89 5.78 -8.57 -12.14
CA GLY A 89 5.88 -8.92 -10.73
C GLY A 89 5.15 -10.20 -10.37
N ILE A 90 3.96 -10.40 -10.93
CA ILE A 90 3.19 -11.65 -10.75
C ILE A 90 3.93 -12.83 -11.37
N GLU A 91 4.48 -12.67 -12.57
CA GLU A 91 5.26 -13.72 -13.23
C GLU A 91 6.56 -14.03 -12.48
N LEU A 92 7.21 -13.00 -11.92
CA LEU A 92 8.45 -13.14 -11.14
C LEU A 92 8.30 -14.08 -9.93
N LEU A 93 7.07 -14.15 -9.35
CA LEU A 93 6.77 -15.12 -8.27
C LEU A 93 6.94 -16.58 -8.68
N ARG A 94 6.91 -16.89 -9.97
CA ARG A 94 7.15 -18.26 -10.47
C ARG A 94 8.63 -18.65 -10.43
N TRP A 95 9.52 -17.65 -10.45
CA TRP A 95 10.97 -17.83 -10.57
C TRP A 95 11.73 -17.54 -9.28
N LEU A 96 11.22 -16.64 -8.45
CA LEU A 96 11.86 -16.26 -7.20
C LEU A 96 11.12 -16.85 -6.00
N SER A 97 11.88 -17.33 -5.02
CA SER A 97 11.26 -17.75 -3.76
C SER A 97 10.61 -16.55 -3.06
N PRO A 98 9.39 -16.69 -2.53
CA PRO A 98 8.73 -15.62 -1.78
C PRO A 98 9.58 -15.08 -0.63
N GLY A 99 10.42 -15.95 -0.02
CA GLY A 99 11.34 -15.56 1.05
C GLY A 99 12.43 -14.59 0.58
N ALA A 100 13.03 -14.81 -0.59
CA ALA A 100 14.05 -13.90 -1.14
C ALA A 100 13.47 -12.52 -1.46
N LEU A 101 12.24 -12.45 -2.00
CA LEU A 101 11.55 -11.20 -2.26
C LEU A 101 11.23 -10.45 -0.97
N ARG A 102 10.72 -11.14 0.06
CA ARG A 102 10.44 -10.56 1.37
C ARG A 102 11.70 -10.01 2.02
N LEU A 103 12.76 -10.81 2.05
CA LEU A 103 14.05 -10.43 2.62
C LEU A 103 14.63 -9.18 1.93
N GLY A 104 14.73 -9.20 0.60
CA GLY A 104 15.28 -8.08 -0.17
C GLY A 104 14.46 -6.79 0.00
N THR A 105 13.12 -6.92 -0.06
CA THR A 105 12.21 -5.79 0.17
C THR A 105 12.31 -5.28 1.60
N GLY A 106 12.32 -6.15 2.59
CA GLY A 106 12.43 -5.79 4.01
C GLY A 106 13.72 -5.02 4.31
N ILE A 107 14.86 -5.54 3.85
CA ILE A 107 16.17 -4.85 4.01
C ILE A 107 16.15 -3.49 3.35
N PHE A 108 15.64 -3.38 2.12
CA PHE A 108 15.56 -2.10 1.41
C PHE A 108 14.71 -1.07 2.17
N LEU A 109 13.52 -1.46 2.65
CA LEU A 109 12.62 -0.56 3.38
C LEU A 109 13.25 -0.09 4.71
N ILE A 110 13.89 -0.99 5.45
CA ILE A 110 14.59 -0.67 6.71
C ILE A 110 15.73 0.31 6.44
N ALA A 111 16.60 0.00 5.47
CA ALA A 111 17.74 0.85 5.13
C ALA A 111 17.29 2.25 4.71
N TYR A 112 16.26 2.35 3.86
CA TYR A 112 15.72 3.65 3.45
C TYR A 112 15.08 4.41 4.62
N ALA A 113 14.31 3.72 5.46
CA ALA A 113 13.64 4.35 6.60
C ALA A 113 14.66 4.87 7.63
N LEU A 114 15.66 4.07 7.98
CA LEU A 114 16.74 4.49 8.88
C LEU A 114 17.52 5.67 8.31
N TYR A 115 17.92 5.60 7.04
CA TYR A 115 18.57 6.71 6.37
C TYR A 115 17.75 8.00 6.42
N GLY A 116 16.43 7.89 6.14
CA GLY A 116 15.52 9.02 6.17
C GLY A 116 15.26 9.59 7.56
N LEU A 117 15.25 8.74 8.60
CA LEU A 117 15.06 9.18 10.00
C LEU A 117 16.33 9.84 10.57
N LEU A 118 17.52 9.35 10.19
CA LEU A 118 18.80 9.87 10.63
C LEU A 118 19.18 11.19 9.93
N ARG A 119 18.61 11.46 8.76
CA ARG A 119 18.88 12.68 8.00
C ARG A 119 17.71 13.65 8.04
N PRO A 120 17.90 14.91 8.53
CA PRO A 120 16.83 15.91 8.56
C PRO A 120 16.36 16.31 7.16
N THR A 121 17.25 16.26 6.17
CA THR A 121 16.95 16.55 4.75
C THR A 121 17.40 15.40 3.87
N LEU A 122 16.48 14.90 3.01
CA LEU A 122 16.82 13.94 1.97
C LEU A 122 17.33 14.65 0.70
N PRO A 123 18.21 14.01 -0.08
CA PRO A 123 18.56 14.50 -1.40
C PRO A 123 17.30 14.69 -2.25
N GLN A 124 17.23 15.79 -3.01
CA GLN A 124 16.08 16.07 -3.86
C GLN A 124 16.45 15.97 -5.34
N PHE A 125 15.76 15.11 -6.07
CA PHE A 125 15.88 14.95 -7.52
C PHE A 125 14.87 15.84 -8.26
N LYS A 126 15.04 17.17 -8.21
CA LYS A 126 14.07 18.14 -8.77
C LYS A 126 13.89 18.00 -10.30
N ASN A 127 14.96 17.67 -11.04
CA ASN A 127 15.01 17.64 -12.51
C ASN A 127 14.94 16.20 -13.07
N SER A 128 14.07 15.35 -12.54
CA SER A 128 13.88 14.00 -13.07
C SER A 128 12.96 14.00 -14.28
N SER A 129 13.27 13.12 -15.23
CA SER A 129 12.49 12.94 -16.47
C SER A 129 11.25 12.07 -16.28
N ALA A 130 10.29 12.17 -17.18
CA ALA A 130 9.13 11.26 -17.24
C ALA A 130 9.55 9.79 -17.41
N GLY A 131 10.70 9.54 -18.06
CA GLY A 131 11.28 8.20 -18.18
C GLY A 131 11.70 7.60 -16.84
N ALA A 132 12.31 8.41 -15.94
CA ALA A 132 12.64 7.97 -14.58
C ALA A 132 11.38 7.71 -13.76
N ASP A 133 10.35 8.55 -13.89
CA ASP A 133 9.06 8.35 -13.24
C ASP A 133 8.39 7.04 -13.71
N ALA A 134 8.45 6.74 -15.03
CA ALA A 134 7.96 5.48 -15.59
C ALA A 134 8.77 4.27 -15.09
N ALA A 135 10.10 4.37 -15.01
CA ALA A 135 10.95 3.30 -14.48
C ALA A 135 10.61 2.99 -13.00
N VAL A 136 10.37 4.02 -12.19
CA VAL A 136 9.87 3.85 -10.81
C VAL A 136 8.47 3.22 -10.81
N GLY A 137 7.60 3.57 -11.76
CA GLY A 137 6.31 2.94 -11.96
C GLY A 137 6.45 1.44 -12.27
N VAL A 138 7.37 1.06 -13.17
CA VAL A 138 7.67 -0.37 -13.48
C VAL A 138 8.16 -1.09 -12.24
N ALA A 139 9.17 -0.57 -11.56
CA ALA A 139 9.73 -1.17 -10.35
C ALA A 139 8.66 -1.29 -9.23
N GLY A 140 7.83 -0.24 -9.05
CA GLY A 140 6.71 -0.23 -8.12
C GLY A 140 5.61 -1.23 -8.49
N GLY A 141 5.34 -1.40 -9.77
CA GLY A 141 4.43 -2.39 -10.30
C GLY A 141 4.93 -3.82 -10.07
N ILE A 142 6.22 -4.09 -10.33
CA ILE A 142 6.87 -5.38 -10.06
C ILE A 142 6.75 -5.69 -8.57
N LEU A 143 7.16 -4.76 -7.69
CA LEU A 143 7.08 -4.95 -6.26
C LEU A 143 5.64 -5.18 -5.80
N GLY A 144 4.68 -4.35 -6.28
CA GLY A 144 3.27 -4.47 -5.97
C GLY A 144 2.67 -5.79 -6.42
N GLY A 145 2.95 -6.22 -7.65
CA GLY A 145 2.50 -7.50 -8.21
C GLY A 145 3.07 -8.70 -7.48
N ALA A 146 4.36 -8.63 -7.07
CA ALA A 146 5.05 -9.72 -6.38
C ALA A 146 4.72 -9.81 -4.87
N THR A 147 4.45 -8.69 -4.19
CA THR A 147 4.34 -8.65 -2.73
C THR A 147 3.04 -8.05 -2.20
N GLY A 148 2.20 -7.47 -3.05
CA GLY A 148 1.02 -6.69 -2.66
C GLY A 148 1.35 -5.29 -2.10
N LEU A 149 2.62 -4.89 -2.06
CA LEU A 149 3.06 -3.58 -1.54
C LEU A 149 2.93 -2.47 -2.58
N ALA A 150 1.69 -2.25 -3.05
CA ALA A 150 1.38 -1.27 -4.07
C ALA A 150 1.74 0.17 -3.64
N GLY A 151 2.39 0.91 -4.52
CA GLY A 151 2.66 2.34 -4.35
C GLY A 151 3.86 2.70 -3.47
N ILE A 152 4.51 1.77 -2.77
CA ILE A 152 5.62 2.09 -1.85
C ILE A 152 6.79 2.77 -2.56
N LEU A 153 7.27 2.23 -3.69
CA LEU A 153 8.38 2.85 -4.41
C LEU A 153 8.03 4.23 -4.96
N VAL A 154 6.78 4.41 -5.39
CA VAL A 154 6.28 5.72 -5.85
C VAL A 154 6.19 6.70 -4.67
N THR A 155 5.82 6.23 -3.46
CA THR A 155 5.84 7.04 -2.23
C THR A 155 7.26 7.52 -1.91
N ILE A 156 8.23 6.61 -1.89
CA ILE A 156 9.65 6.92 -1.66
C ILE A 156 10.14 7.94 -2.70
N TRP A 157 9.89 7.66 -3.97
CA TRP A 157 10.33 8.52 -5.06
C TRP A 157 9.72 9.92 -5.01
N SER A 158 8.42 10.04 -4.75
CA SER A 158 7.75 11.33 -4.64
C SER A 158 8.29 12.16 -3.46
N GLY A 159 8.70 11.52 -2.37
CA GLY A 159 9.44 12.15 -1.27
C GLY A 159 10.81 12.67 -1.70
N LEU A 160 11.57 11.86 -2.46
CA LEU A 160 12.88 12.27 -3.02
C LEU A 160 12.75 13.35 -4.10
N ARG A 161 11.59 13.52 -4.72
CA ARG A 161 11.28 14.62 -5.62
C ARG A 161 11.05 15.95 -4.87
N GLY A 162 10.92 15.90 -3.54
CA GLY A 162 10.64 17.06 -2.72
C GLY A 162 9.25 17.65 -2.94
N TRP A 163 8.29 16.83 -3.41
CA TRP A 163 6.91 17.28 -3.60
C TRP A 163 6.22 17.49 -2.25
N PRO A 164 5.33 18.48 -2.13
CA PRO A 164 4.45 18.62 -0.96
C PRO A 164 3.62 17.35 -0.72
N LYS A 165 3.24 17.08 0.53
CA LYS A 165 2.53 15.85 0.93
C LYS A 165 1.28 15.56 0.10
N ASP A 166 0.51 16.59 -0.27
CA ASP A 166 -0.70 16.43 -1.08
C ASP A 166 -0.38 16.03 -2.53
N GLU A 167 0.69 16.60 -3.10
CA GLU A 167 1.18 16.21 -4.44
C GLU A 167 1.76 14.79 -4.43
N GLN A 168 2.49 14.41 -3.37
CA GLN A 168 2.97 13.03 -3.21
C GLN A 168 1.79 12.06 -3.21
N ARG A 169 0.76 12.30 -2.37
CA ARG A 169 -0.44 11.47 -2.27
C ARG A 169 -1.23 11.42 -3.57
N ALA A 170 -1.33 12.54 -4.27
CA ALA A 170 -2.02 12.64 -5.56
C ALA A 170 -1.34 11.83 -6.68
N VAL A 171 -0.13 11.31 -6.47
CA VAL A 171 0.57 10.42 -7.40
C VAL A 171 0.60 8.99 -6.88
N PHE A 172 1.11 8.74 -5.66
CA PHE A 172 1.29 7.37 -5.22
C PHE A 172 -0.02 6.64 -4.90
N GLN A 173 -1.06 7.33 -4.42
CA GLN A 173 -2.34 6.68 -4.13
C GLN A 173 -3.09 6.23 -5.40
N PRO A 174 -3.28 7.08 -6.43
CA PRO A 174 -3.88 6.61 -7.68
C PRO A 174 -3.06 5.48 -8.34
N THR A 175 -1.72 5.54 -8.26
CA THR A 175 -0.86 4.45 -8.73
C THR A 175 -1.11 3.16 -7.94
N GLY A 176 -1.24 3.26 -6.61
CA GLY A 176 -1.58 2.13 -5.75
C GLY A 176 -2.96 1.54 -6.06
N VAL A 177 -3.97 2.39 -6.28
CA VAL A 177 -5.32 1.96 -6.71
C VAL A 177 -5.25 1.20 -8.03
N ALA A 178 -4.54 1.74 -9.02
CA ALA A 178 -4.38 1.07 -10.31
C ALA A 178 -3.66 -0.29 -10.16
N THR A 179 -2.61 -0.35 -9.35
CA THR A 179 -1.89 -1.60 -9.07
C THR A 179 -2.81 -2.63 -8.40
N PHE A 180 -3.56 -2.24 -7.37
CA PHE A 180 -4.53 -3.14 -6.71
C PHE A 180 -5.65 -3.57 -7.65
N ALA A 181 -6.15 -2.67 -8.51
CA ALA A 181 -7.17 -3.02 -9.51
C ALA A 181 -6.64 -4.06 -10.51
N MET A 182 -5.41 -3.92 -11.00
CA MET A 182 -4.78 -4.90 -11.89
C MET A 182 -4.61 -6.26 -11.19
N ILE A 183 -4.17 -6.27 -9.93
CA ILE A 183 -4.04 -7.50 -9.13
C ILE A 183 -5.43 -8.13 -8.91
N ALA A 184 -6.44 -7.33 -8.57
CA ALA A 184 -7.81 -7.81 -8.38
C ALA A 184 -8.40 -8.45 -9.64
N LEU A 185 -8.16 -7.85 -10.81
CA LEU A 185 -8.56 -8.43 -12.10
C LEU A 185 -7.89 -9.78 -12.35
N TRP A 186 -6.61 -9.89 -12.01
CA TRP A 186 -5.86 -11.14 -12.13
C TRP A 186 -6.39 -12.23 -11.17
N LEU A 187 -6.58 -11.90 -9.88
CA LEU A 187 -7.11 -12.82 -8.87
C LEU A 187 -8.56 -13.23 -9.17
N GLY A 188 -9.39 -12.28 -9.61
CA GLY A 188 -10.78 -12.54 -10.00
C GLY A 188 -10.88 -13.47 -11.20
N GLY A 189 -10.04 -13.28 -12.21
CA GLY A 189 -9.95 -14.17 -13.37
C GLY A 189 -9.49 -15.58 -13.03
N ALA A 190 -8.75 -15.76 -11.92
CA ALA A 190 -8.32 -17.05 -11.41
C ALA A 190 -9.34 -17.75 -10.50
N GLY A 191 -10.53 -17.15 -10.27
CA GLY A 191 -11.57 -17.74 -9.43
C GLY A 191 -11.22 -17.84 -7.93
N MET A 192 -10.28 -17.02 -7.45
CA MET A 192 -9.75 -17.11 -6.08
C MET A 192 -10.64 -16.43 -5.02
N VAL A 193 -11.78 -15.86 -5.41
CA VAL A 193 -12.69 -15.16 -4.49
C VAL A 193 -13.75 -16.14 -3.97
N ALA A 194 -13.61 -16.57 -2.72
CA ALA A 194 -14.58 -17.45 -2.05
C ALA A 194 -15.75 -16.65 -1.42
N GLY A 195 -16.93 -17.25 -1.33
CA GLY A 195 -18.12 -16.62 -0.75
C GLY A 195 -17.92 -16.17 0.71
N ASP A 196 -17.16 -16.92 1.49
CA ASP A 196 -16.82 -16.57 2.88
C ASP A 196 -15.95 -15.29 2.97
N THR A 197 -15.14 -15.01 1.94
CA THR A 197 -14.36 -13.77 1.86
C THR A 197 -15.25 -12.55 1.64
N LEU A 198 -16.35 -12.69 0.89
CA LEU A 198 -17.33 -11.63 0.70
C LEU A 198 -18.05 -11.26 2.00
N TRP A 199 -18.36 -12.25 2.83
CA TRP A 199 -18.95 -12.00 4.15
C TRP A 199 -17.98 -11.24 5.06
N LEU A 200 -16.70 -11.66 5.13
CA LEU A 200 -15.66 -10.96 5.86
C LEU A 200 -15.48 -9.52 5.35
N PHE A 201 -15.54 -9.32 4.05
CA PHE A 201 -15.51 -7.98 3.47
C PHE A 201 -16.69 -7.14 3.94
N ALA A 202 -17.91 -7.69 3.92
CA ALA A 202 -19.10 -6.95 4.33
C ALA A 202 -19.04 -6.52 5.81
N ILE A 203 -18.67 -7.42 6.72
CA ILE A 203 -18.58 -7.08 8.15
C ILE A 203 -17.38 -6.20 8.51
N GLY A 204 -16.29 -6.28 7.75
CA GLY A 204 -15.11 -5.42 7.94
C GLY A 204 -15.29 -4.01 7.38
N LEU A 205 -16.23 -3.80 6.44
CA LEU A 205 -16.42 -2.52 5.76
C LEU A 205 -16.70 -1.34 6.69
N PRO A 206 -17.54 -1.44 7.74
CA PRO A 206 -17.72 -0.36 8.71
C PRO A 206 -16.42 0.02 9.42
N ALA A 207 -15.60 -0.95 9.83
CA ALA A 207 -14.30 -0.70 10.47
C ALA A 207 -13.31 -0.03 9.50
N VAL A 208 -13.32 -0.44 8.22
CA VAL A 208 -12.53 0.19 7.15
C VAL A 208 -12.91 1.65 6.98
N LEU A 209 -14.20 1.93 6.84
CA LEU A 209 -14.69 3.30 6.61
C LEU A 209 -14.41 4.21 7.81
N ALA A 210 -14.66 3.72 9.03
CA ALA A 210 -14.37 4.47 10.27
C ALA A 210 -12.87 4.75 10.42
N GLY A 211 -12.02 3.75 10.22
CA GLY A 211 -10.57 3.90 10.29
C GLY A 211 -10.04 4.86 9.23
N ALA A 212 -10.42 4.67 7.97
CA ALA A 212 -10.00 5.53 6.87
C ALA A 212 -10.43 7.00 7.07
N TRP A 213 -11.67 7.23 7.54
CA TRP A 213 -12.16 8.57 7.84
C TRP A 213 -11.36 9.23 8.98
N THR A 214 -11.11 8.51 10.05
CA THR A 214 -10.28 8.98 11.17
C THR A 214 -8.86 9.30 10.71
N GLY A 215 -8.25 8.40 9.95
CA GLY A 215 -6.90 8.58 9.39
C GLY A 215 -6.80 9.78 8.48
N LEU A 216 -7.77 10.00 7.58
CA LEU A 216 -7.83 11.16 6.71
C LEU A 216 -8.03 12.48 7.48
N ARG A 217 -8.78 12.47 8.58
CA ARG A 217 -8.89 13.65 9.46
C ARG A 217 -7.57 13.98 10.16
N LEU A 218 -6.88 12.96 10.66
CA LEU A 218 -5.57 13.13 11.27
C LEU A 218 -4.52 13.59 10.27
N TYR A 219 -4.57 13.09 9.01
CA TYR A 219 -3.72 13.59 7.93
C TYR A 219 -3.80 15.11 7.75
N GLY A 220 -5.02 15.67 7.80
CA GLY A 220 -5.23 17.11 7.69
C GLY A 220 -4.55 17.94 8.79
N ARG A 221 -4.18 17.31 9.93
CA ARG A 221 -3.49 17.95 11.04
C ARG A 221 -1.95 17.78 11.01
N LEU A 222 -1.43 16.91 10.14
CA LEU A 222 0.00 16.70 9.99
C LEU A 222 0.62 17.80 9.12
N ASP A 223 1.74 18.35 9.57
CA ASP A 223 2.64 19.14 8.74
C ASP A 223 3.50 18.23 7.82
N GLU A 224 4.28 18.81 6.94
CA GLU A 224 5.15 18.08 6.01
C GLU A 224 6.18 17.20 6.76
N GLY A 225 6.74 17.71 7.87
CA GLY A 225 7.70 16.99 8.69
C GLY A 225 7.09 15.78 9.40
N GLY A 226 5.92 15.98 10.01
CA GLY A 226 5.15 14.91 10.67
C GLY A 226 4.73 13.83 9.69
N PHE A 227 4.21 14.20 8.52
CA PHE A 227 3.83 13.25 7.47
C PHE A 227 5.03 12.39 7.04
N ARG A 228 6.18 13.04 6.76
CA ARG A 228 7.42 12.34 6.42
C ARG A 228 7.86 11.38 7.52
N LYS A 229 7.91 11.83 8.78
CA LYS A 229 8.36 11.04 9.92
C LYS A 229 7.47 9.81 10.15
N VAL A 230 6.15 10.00 10.13
CA VAL A 230 5.18 8.90 10.27
C VAL A 230 5.35 7.90 9.12
N GLY A 231 5.50 8.39 7.88
CA GLY A 231 5.75 7.54 6.71
C GLY A 231 7.01 6.69 6.86
N LEU A 232 8.12 7.29 7.30
CA LEU A 232 9.40 6.58 7.51
C LEU A 232 9.31 5.53 8.63
N VAL A 233 8.66 5.86 9.75
CA VAL A 233 8.42 4.88 10.85
C VAL A 233 7.61 3.70 10.34
N LEU A 234 6.57 3.95 9.56
CA LEU A 234 5.75 2.87 8.99
C LEU A 234 6.52 2.03 7.98
N LEU A 235 7.38 2.63 7.15
CA LEU A 235 8.27 1.89 6.26
C LEU A 235 9.26 1.02 7.05
N LEU A 236 9.77 1.51 8.19
CA LEU A 236 10.64 0.75 9.07
C LEU A 236 9.92 -0.47 9.66
N VAL A 237 8.72 -0.26 10.21
CA VAL A 237 7.86 -1.34 10.73
C VAL A 237 7.53 -2.33 9.61
N SER A 238 7.17 -1.84 8.43
CA SER A 238 6.89 -2.66 7.24
C SER A 238 8.06 -3.54 6.86
N GLY A 239 9.26 -2.96 6.80
CA GLY A 239 10.48 -3.71 6.51
C GLY A 239 10.76 -4.78 7.57
N ALA A 240 10.60 -4.45 8.86
CA ALA A 240 10.80 -5.40 9.96
C ALA A 240 9.81 -6.58 9.90
N THR A 241 8.53 -6.34 9.61
CA THR A 241 7.53 -7.42 9.50
C THR A 241 7.74 -8.34 8.30
N LEU A 242 8.47 -7.90 7.27
CA LEU A 242 8.83 -8.74 6.13
C LEU A 242 10.02 -9.68 6.44
N LEU A 243 10.79 -9.40 7.49
CA LEU A 243 11.95 -10.20 7.89
C LEU A 243 11.61 -11.31 8.92
N ILE A 244 10.42 -11.23 9.51
CA ILE A 244 9.88 -12.22 10.46
C ILE A 244 8.91 -13.15 9.73
#